data_7eec939204ad1d0f2bbe60b6f5541e7e
#
_entry.id   7eec939204ad1d0f2bbe60b6f5541e7e
#
_cell.length_a   1.000
_cell.length_b   1.000
_cell.length_c   1.000
_cell.angle_alpha   90.00
_cell.angle_beta   90.00
_cell.angle_gamma   90.00
#
_symmetry.space_group_name_H-M   'P 1'
#
loop_
_entity.id
_entity.type
_entity.pdbx_description
1 polymer ?
#
loop_
_entity_poly.entity_id
_entity_poly.type
_entity_poly.pdbx_seq_one_letter_code
_entity_poly.pdbx_strand_id
1 'polypeptide(L)'
;MLLSTIPAQAALAEGGGRQAPADSIAVVYPDIGEPYRKVFTEIIDGIEDETRMRVRGYPVGPHADLAELRAQLRRSGSKLVIALGRQGVKAASGADLAAGMVVGGISSAPDSERLRGITLSPDPVLLFSHLKALLPSLRRITVVYNPQNSHGLIKLAQEAARNQGLDLQALEAADLAGAVRRYEQAFAAADNRYDALWLPQDNTTVDEAIILPMVLKESWNRSLPIFSSSMLHVKKGVLFALYPNNFELGRELANLAVDVLNGDNTRQGLNPLRSVRSALNWRTANHIGLNLDPGRQRNFDTIFPEP
;
A
#
# COMPACT_ATOMS: atom_id res chain seq x y z
N MET A 1 -9.68 25.10 -68.67
CA MET A 1 -8.67 24.75 -67.63
C MET A 1 -9.25 25.11 -66.27
N LEU A 2 -9.94 24.15 -65.63
CA LEU A 2 -10.62 24.35 -64.35
C LEU A 2 -9.83 23.52 -63.31
N LEU A 3 -9.14 24.18 -62.40
CA LEU A 3 -8.47 23.61 -61.29
C LEU A 3 -9.48 23.38 -60.15
N SER A 4 -9.74 22.11 -59.85
CA SER A 4 -10.57 21.67 -58.72
C SER A 4 -9.69 21.58 -57.49
N THR A 5 -9.95 22.40 -56.49
CA THR A 5 -9.33 22.35 -55.17
C THR A 5 -10.14 21.40 -54.27
N ILE A 6 -9.50 20.30 -53.81
CA ILE A 6 -10.04 19.39 -52.80
C ILE A 6 -9.66 19.96 -51.42
N PRO A 7 -10.60 20.15 -50.49
CA PRO A 7 -10.24 20.50 -49.10
C PRO A 7 -9.78 19.24 -48.36
N ALA A 8 -8.59 19.29 -47.75
CA ALA A 8 -8.10 18.29 -46.79
C ALA A 8 -8.93 18.40 -45.51
N GLN A 9 -9.75 17.38 -45.23
CA GLN A 9 -10.39 17.20 -43.96
C GLN A 9 -9.33 16.64 -42.95
N ALA A 10 -8.92 17.46 -42.00
CA ALA A 10 -8.16 17.04 -40.84
C ALA A 10 -9.06 16.15 -39.95
N ALA A 11 -8.77 14.87 -39.92
CA ALA A 11 -9.36 13.95 -38.94
C ALA A 11 -8.82 14.30 -37.53
N LEU A 12 -9.65 14.93 -36.73
CA LEU A 12 -9.46 15.03 -35.31
C LEU A 12 -9.53 13.59 -34.76
N ALA A 13 -8.39 13.05 -34.34
CA ALA A 13 -8.35 11.82 -33.54
C ALA A 13 -8.97 12.15 -32.18
N GLU A 14 -10.26 11.82 -32.04
CA GLU A 14 -10.90 11.75 -30.72
C GLU A 14 -10.15 10.70 -29.90
N GLY A 15 -9.49 11.13 -28.81
CA GLY A 15 -8.95 10.28 -27.78
C GLY A 15 -10.11 9.53 -27.13
N GLY A 16 -10.40 8.33 -27.62
CA GLY A 16 -11.37 7.42 -27.03
C GLY A 16 -10.92 7.05 -25.64
N GLY A 17 -11.48 7.70 -24.62
CA GLY A 17 -11.36 7.26 -23.23
C GLY A 17 -11.78 5.80 -23.14
N ARG A 18 -10.92 4.98 -22.55
CA ARG A 18 -11.23 3.57 -22.24
C ARG A 18 -12.37 3.53 -21.20
N GLN A 19 -13.60 3.48 -21.66
CA GLN A 19 -14.77 3.29 -20.81
C GLN A 19 -15.11 1.80 -20.76
N ALA A 20 -15.00 1.18 -19.57
CA ALA A 20 -15.55 -0.15 -19.33
C ALA A 20 -17.09 -0.08 -19.30
N PRO A 21 -17.83 -1.10 -19.78
CA PRO A 21 -19.29 -1.15 -19.67
C PRO A 21 -19.74 -1.08 -18.21
N ALA A 22 -20.78 -0.29 -17.93
CA ALA A 22 -21.26 0.10 -16.60
C ALA A 22 -21.48 -1.05 -15.59
N ASP A 23 -21.84 -2.24 -16.06
CA ASP A 23 -22.14 -3.41 -15.20
C ASP A 23 -21.01 -4.44 -15.13
N SER A 24 -19.80 -4.08 -15.58
CA SER A 24 -18.70 -5.06 -15.73
C SER A 24 -17.92 -5.31 -14.44
N ILE A 25 -17.97 -4.41 -13.44
CA ILE A 25 -17.16 -4.46 -12.24
C ILE A 25 -18.06 -4.56 -11.00
N ALA A 26 -17.83 -5.57 -10.19
CA ALA A 26 -18.38 -5.69 -8.83
C ALA A 26 -17.27 -5.41 -7.80
N VAL A 27 -17.63 -4.90 -6.64
CA VAL A 27 -16.69 -4.68 -5.51
C VAL A 27 -17.13 -5.51 -4.32
N VAL A 28 -16.28 -6.40 -3.84
CA VAL A 28 -16.51 -7.23 -2.64
C VAL A 28 -15.59 -6.73 -1.54
N TYR A 29 -16.15 -6.36 -0.39
CA TYR A 29 -15.41 -5.75 0.71
C TYR A 29 -15.92 -6.19 2.08
N PRO A 30 -15.10 -6.15 3.16
CA PRO A 30 -15.54 -6.50 4.50
C PRO A 30 -16.61 -5.55 5.03
N ASP A 31 -17.68 -6.10 5.61
CA ASP A 31 -18.64 -5.33 6.40
C ASP A 31 -18.15 -5.21 7.84
N ILE A 32 -17.38 -4.16 8.11
CA ILE A 32 -16.77 -3.89 9.40
C ILE A 32 -17.07 -2.46 9.86
N GLY A 33 -17.00 -2.24 11.19
CA GLY A 33 -17.26 -0.94 11.81
C GLY A 33 -16.14 0.08 11.59
N GLU A 34 -16.39 1.31 12.06
CA GLU A 34 -15.37 2.36 12.11
C GLU A 34 -14.23 1.96 13.07
N PRO A 35 -12.99 2.41 12.78
CA PRO A 35 -12.59 3.35 11.70
C PRO A 35 -12.34 2.67 10.34
N TYR A 36 -12.38 1.36 10.27
CA TYR A 36 -11.99 0.60 9.06
C TYR A 36 -12.99 0.72 7.92
N ARG A 37 -14.28 0.95 8.21
CA ARG A 37 -15.31 1.17 7.19
C ARG A 37 -14.92 2.33 6.28
N LYS A 38 -14.44 3.42 6.83
CA LYS A 38 -14.00 4.59 6.08
C LYS A 38 -12.94 4.27 5.03
N VAL A 39 -11.98 3.39 5.35
CA VAL A 39 -10.93 2.95 4.41
C VAL A 39 -11.54 2.35 3.14
N PHE A 40 -12.50 1.42 3.30
CA PHE A 40 -13.15 0.79 2.15
C PHE A 40 -14.06 1.74 1.38
N THR A 41 -14.75 2.64 2.09
CA THR A 41 -15.55 3.70 1.45
C THR A 41 -14.68 4.58 0.57
N GLU A 42 -13.56 5.09 1.07
CA GLU A 42 -12.63 5.92 0.30
C GLU A 42 -12.07 5.19 -0.94
N ILE A 43 -11.77 3.88 -0.82
CA ILE A 43 -11.33 3.07 -1.97
C ILE A 43 -12.45 2.94 -3.01
N ILE A 44 -13.68 2.67 -2.58
CA ILE A 44 -14.84 2.54 -3.48
C ILE A 44 -15.13 3.87 -4.17
N ASP A 45 -15.08 4.99 -3.44
CA ASP A 45 -15.25 6.33 -4.01
C ASP A 45 -14.20 6.61 -5.11
N GLY A 46 -12.95 6.18 -4.90
CA GLY A 46 -11.89 6.27 -5.90
C GLY A 46 -12.15 5.38 -7.13
N ILE A 47 -12.68 4.17 -6.94
CA ILE A 47 -13.08 3.29 -8.05
C ILE A 47 -14.20 3.93 -8.87
N GLU A 48 -15.22 4.49 -8.21
CA GLU A 48 -16.35 5.15 -8.87
C GLU A 48 -15.91 6.43 -9.59
N ASP A 49 -14.99 7.20 -9.01
CA ASP A 49 -14.44 8.39 -9.64
C ASP A 49 -13.70 8.06 -10.94
N GLU A 50 -12.82 7.06 -10.92
CA GLU A 50 -12.03 6.68 -12.09
C GLU A 50 -12.89 6.05 -13.19
N THR A 51 -13.81 5.18 -12.82
CA THR A 51 -14.70 4.50 -13.79
C THR A 51 -15.82 5.41 -14.30
N ARG A 52 -16.07 6.55 -13.63
CA ARG A 52 -17.23 7.43 -13.87
C ARG A 52 -18.58 6.73 -13.73
N MET A 53 -18.64 5.69 -12.90
CA MET A 53 -19.83 4.86 -12.73
C MET A 53 -19.99 4.43 -11.27
N ARG A 54 -21.23 4.21 -10.85
CA ARG A 54 -21.53 3.52 -9.60
C ARG A 54 -21.23 2.04 -9.74
N VAL A 55 -20.37 1.53 -8.86
CA VAL A 55 -20.07 0.09 -8.83
C VAL A 55 -21.06 -0.64 -7.93
N ARG A 56 -21.32 -1.92 -8.24
CA ARG A 56 -22.15 -2.76 -7.38
C ARG A 56 -21.31 -3.30 -6.22
N GLY A 57 -21.59 -2.79 -5.02
CA GLY A 57 -20.90 -3.17 -3.79
C GLY A 57 -21.55 -4.38 -3.11
N TYR A 58 -20.72 -5.32 -2.64
CA TYR A 58 -21.12 -6.52 -1.89
C TYR A 58 -20.37 -6.55 -0.55
N PRO A 59 -20.99 -6.03 0.53
CA PRO A 59 -20.39 -6.11 1.87
C PRO A 59 -20.42 -7.56 2.38
N VAL A 60 -19.36 -8.02 3.00
CA VAL A 60 -19.20 -9.37 3.53
C VAL A 60 -19.03 -9.32 5.04
N GLY A 61 -20.06 -9.73 5.75
CA GLY A 61 -20.03 -9.89 7.22
C GLY A 61 -19.34 -11.19 7.64
N PRO A 62 -19.09 -11.38 8.95
CA PRO A 62 -18.39 -12.55 9.48
C PRO A 62 -19.15 -13.88 9.25
N HIS A 63 -20.47 -13.82 9.09
CA HIS A 63 -21.35 -14.98 8.88
C HIS A 63 -21.98 -15.03 7.49
N ALA A 64 -21.42 -14.29 6.51
CA ALA A 64 -21.95 -14.25 5.15
C ALA A 64 -21.92 -15.64 4.49
N ASP A 65 -23.02 -15.99 3.80
CA ASP A 65 -23.05 -17.17 2.94
C ASP A 65 -22.24 -16.90 1.66
N LEU A 66 -21.02 -17.45 1.63
CA LEU A 66 -20.11 -17.25 0.50
C LEU A 66 -20.59 -17.95 -0.77
N ALA A 67 -21.37 -19.03 -0.67
CA ALA A 67 -21.92 -19.72 -1.83
C ALA A 67 -22.99 -18.85 -2.50
N GLU A 68 -23.89 -18.27 -1.71
CA GLU A 68 -24.91 -17.35 -2.20
C GLU A 68 -24.27 -16.07 -2.79
N LEU A 69 -23.28 -15.48 -2.11
CA LEU A 69 -22.55 -14.33 -2.64
C LEU A 69 -21.95 -14.61 -4.03
N ARG A 70 -21.28 -15.75 -4.20
CA ARG A 70 -20.71 -16.15 -5.50
C ARG A 70 -21.79 -16.37 -6.56
N ALA A 71 -22.93 -16.94 -6.17
CA ALA A 71 -24.07 -17.06 -7.05
C ALA A 71 -24.64 -15.69 -7.47
N GLN A 72 -24.72 -14.73 -6.54
CA GLN A 72 -25.12 -13.34 -6.83
C GLN A 72 -24.13 -12.66 -7.78
N LEU A 73 -22.82 -12.79 -7.55
CA LEU A 73 -21.79 -12.25 -8.45
C LEU A 73 -21.94 -12.81 -9.88
N ARG A 74 -22.15 -14.11 -10.04
CA ARG A 74 -22.39 -14.70 -11.37
C ARG A 74 -23.69 -14.20 -12.03
N ARG A 75 -24.77 -14.05 -11.26
CA ARG A 75 -26.06 -13.54 -11.76
C ARG A 75 -26.05 -12.03 -12.05
N SER A 76 -25.12 -11.29 -11.48
CA SER A 76 -25.07 -9.82 -11.62
C SER A 76 -24.70 -9.33 -13.02
N GLY A 77 -24.16 -10.20 -13.88
CA GLY A 77 -23.60 -9.82 -15.18
C GLY A 77 -22.20 -9.24 -15.09
N SER A 78 -21.63 -9.11 -13.87
CA SER A 78 -20.27 -8.59 -13.70
C SER A 78 -19.24 -9.55 -14.31
N LYS A 79 -18.30 -9.02 -15.05
CA LYS A 79 -17.23 -9.78 -15.69
C LYS A 79 -15.99 -9.90 -14.82
N LEU A 80 -15.80 -8.95 -13.91
CA LEU A 80 -14.65 -8.83 -13.02
C LEU A 80 -15.11 -8.42 -11.62
N VAL A 81 -14.38 -8.89 -10.60
CA VAL A 81 -14.56 -8.44 -9.22
C VAL A 81 -13.29 -7.73 -8.73
N ILE A 82 -13.45 -6.57 -8.08
CA ILE A 82 -12.43 -5.97 -7.23
C ILE A 82 -12.69 -6.47 -5.80
N ALA A 83 -11.77 -7.27 -5.27
CA ALA A 83 -11.88 -7.86 -3.94
C ALA A 83 -10.99 -7.08 -2.96
N LEU A 84 -11.62 -6.42 -1.98
CA LEU A 84 -10.93 -5.59 -1.00
C LEU A 84 -10.79 -6.31 0.35
N GLY A 85 -9.60 -6.26 0.92
CA GLY A 85 -9.29 -6.90 2.19
C GLY A 85 -9.28 -8.43 2.11
N ARG A 86 -8.69 -9.09 3.10
CA ARG A 86 -8.57 -10.57 3.13
C ARG A 86 -9.93 -11.27 3.07
N GLN A 87 -10.94 -10.70 3.72
CA GLN A 87 -12.28 -11.28 3.74
C GLN A 87 -12.96 -11.16 2.37
N GLY A 88 -12.83 -10.01 1.69
CA GLY A 88 -13.33 -9.83 0.34
C GLY A 88 -12.66 -10.78 -0.65
N VAL A 89 -11.35 -10.94 -0.57
CA VAL A 89 -10.58 -11.91 -1.40
C VAL A 89 -11.07 -13.32 -1.18
N LYS A 90 -11.21 -13.78 0.09
CA LYS A 90 -11.73 -15.10 0.41
C LYS A 90 -13.15 -15.31 -0.12
N ALA A 91 -14.00 -14.31 -0.01
CA ALA A 91 -15.39 -14.37 -0.44
C ALA A 91 -15.52 -14.44 -1.96
N ALA A 92 -14.75 -13.62 -2.69
CA ALA A 92 -14.77 -13.58 -4.15
C ALA A 92 -14.05 -14.76 -4.82
N SER A 93 -13.09 -15.40 -4.14
CA SER A 93 -12.39 -16.57 -4.66
C SER A 93 -13.36 -17.70 -5.02
N GLY A 94 -13.26 -18.24 -6.27
CA GLY A 94 -14.18 -19.26 -6.79
C GLY A 94 -15.52 -18.70 -7.30
N ALA A 95 -15.64 -17.41 -7.52
CA ALA A 95 -16.80 -16.83 -8.22
C ALA A 95 -16.77 -17.14 -9.73
N ASP A 96 -15.60 -17.49 -10.29
CA ASP A 96 -15.36 -17.90 -11.69
C ASP A 96 -15.94 -16.90 -12.70
N LEU A 97 -15.62 -15.61 -12.48
CA LEU A 97 -16.01 -14.56 -13.41
C LEU A 97 -15.10 -14.56 -14.65
N ALA A 98 -15.65 -14.15 -15.80
CA ALA A 98 -14.98 -14.27 -17.10
C ALA A 98 -13.62 -13.54 -17.17
N ALA A 99 -13.49 -12.37 -16.54
CA ALA A 99 -12.24 -11.60 -16.50
C ALA A 99 -11.46 -11.79 -15.18
N GLY A 100 -12.03 -12.52 -14.20
CA GLY A 100 -11.36 -12.86 -12.96
C GLY A 100 -11.48 -11.83 -11.85
N MET A 101 -10.41 -11.67 -11.07
CA MET A 101 -10.38 -10.88 -9.83
C MET A 101 -9.15 -9.96 -9.79
N VAL A 102 -9.37 -8.71 -9.38
CA VAL A 102 -8.35 -7.75 -8.96
C VAL A 102 -8.43 -7.59 -7.44
N VAL A 103 -7.28 -7.55 -6.78
CA VAL A 103 -7.18 -7.53 -5.31
C VAL A 103 -6.64 -6.21 -4.82
N GLY A 104 -7.24 -5.66 -3.77
CA GLY A 104 -6.77 -4.45 -3.08
C GLY A 104 -6.99 -4.49 -1.57
N GLY A 105 -6.45 -3.52 -0.85
CA GLY A 105 -6.71 -3.39 0.58
C GLY A 105 -6.12 -4.50 1.45
N ILE A 106 -5.06 -5.17 1.01
CA ILE A 106 -4.31 -6.20 1.76
C ILE A 106 -2.84 -5.84 1.85
N SER A 107 -2.16 -6.21 2.94
CA SER A 107 -0.71 -5.99 3.07
C SER A 107 0.09 -7.09 2.38
N SER A 108 -0.40 -8.31 2.37
CA SER A 108 0.22 -9.48 1.74
C SER A 108 -0.81 -10.59 1.52
N ALA A 109 -0.51 -11.52 0.63
CA ALA A 109 -1.29 -12.75 0.45
C ALA A 109 -0.36 -13.94 0.20
N PRO A 110 -0.72 -15.15 0.65
CA PRO A 110 -0.20 -16.38 0.08
C PRO A 110 -0.46 -16.40 -1.43
N ASP A 111 0.41 -17.00 -2.20
CA ASP A 111 0.27 -17.08 -3.68
C ASP A 111 0.17 -15.70 -4.37
N SER A 112 0.82 -14.68 -3.83
CA SER A 112 0.82 -13.31 -4.36
C SER A 112 1.14 -13.22 -5.85
N GLU A 113 1.92 -14.14 -6.38
CA GLU A 113 2.29 -14.22 -7.81
C GLU A 113 1.11 -14.60 -8.72
N ARG A 114 0.11 -15.30 -8.18
CA ARG A 114 -1.12 -15.71 -8.92
C ARG A 114 -2.25 -14.70 -8.84
N LEU A 115 -2.16 -13.79 -7.88
CA LEU A 115 -3.13 -12.71 -7.72
C LEU A 115 -2.70 -11.52 -8.57
N ARG A 116 -3.66 -10.70 -8.93
CA ARG A 116 -3.42 -9.44 -9.61
C ARG A 116 -3.98 -8.32 -8.75
N GLY A 117 -3.18 -7.32 -8.44
CA GLY A 117 -3.66 -6.27 -7.56
C GLY A 117 -2.59 -5.34 -7.01
N ILE A 118 -3.00 -4.56 -6.00
CA ILE A 118 -2.16 -3.56 -5.34
C ILE A 118 -2.26 -3.77 -3.83
N THR A 119 -1.11 -3.88 -3.16
CA THR A 119 -1.04 -4.05 -1.71
C THR A 119 -1.22 -2.71 -0.98
N LEU A 120 -1.41 -2.75 0.35
CA LEU A 120 -1.36 -1.57 1.22
C LEU A 120 0.08 -1.18 1.58
N SER A 121 1.06 -2.03 1.29
CA SER A 121 2.47 -1.77 1.61
C SER A 121 3.04 -0.77 0.62
N PRO A 122 3.54 0.39 1.06
CA PRO A 122 4.19 1.35 0.19
C PRO A 122 5.36 0.72 -0.58
N ASP A 123 5.56 1.18 -1.82
CA ASP A 123 6.71 0.79 -2.62
C ASP A 123 8.01 1.15 -1.89
N PRO A 124 8.90 0.16 -1.60
CA PRO A 124 10.16 0.41 -0.93
C PRO A 124 11.05 1.43 -1.64
N VAL A 125 10.94 1.57 -2.96
CA VAL A 125 11.67 2.60 -3.71
C VAL A 125 11.27 3.99 -3.25
N LEU A 126 9.97 4.25 -3.09
CA LEU A 126 9.46 5.53 -2.61
C LEU A 126 9.82 5.75 -1.13
N LEU A 127 9.63 4.73 -0.31
CA LEU A 127 9.87 4.79 1.13
C LEU A 127 11.34 5.14 1.43
N PHE A 128 12.28 4.46 0.76
CA PHE A 128 13.71 4.70 0.95
C PHE A 128 14.18 6.02 0.32
N SER A 129 13.58 6.45 -0.78
CA SER A 129 13.86 7.77 -1.36
C SER A 129 13.49 8.91 -0.41
N HIS A 130 12.32 8.81 0.25
CA HIS A 130 11.91 9.79 1.27
C HIS A 130 12.83 9.75 2.48
N LEU A 131 13.21 8.56 2.94
CA LEU A 131 14.14 8.39 4.04
C LEU A 131 15.51 9.04 3.74
N LYS A 132 16.06 8.80 2.55
CA LYS A 132 17.34 9.44 2.14
C LYS A 132 17.25 10.95 2.00
N ALA A 133 16.11 11.48 1.59
CA ALA A 133 15.90 12.93 1.53
C ALA A 133 15.88 13.57 2.92
N LEU A 134 15.39 12.82 3.94
CA LEU A 134 15.43 13.25 5.34
C LEU A 134 16.81 13.03 5.98
N LEU A 135 17.46 11.91 5.67
CA LEU A 135 18.71 11.44 6.26
C LEU A 135 19.77 11.20 5.16
N PRO A 136 20.41 12.25 4.62
CA PRO A 136 21.36 12.10 3.49
C PRO A 136 22.59 11.24 3.82
N SER A 137 22.97 11.15 5.11
CA SER A 137 24.09 10.33 5.59
C SER A 137 23.75 8.85 5.75
N LEU A 138 22.48 8.45 5.57
CA LEU A 138 22.02 7.08 5.76
C LEU A 138 22.78 6.11 4.85
N ARG A 139 23.19 4.97 5.42
CA ARG A 139 23.90 3.87 4.73
C ARG A 139 23.21 2.53 4.88
N ARG A 140 22.57 2.29 6.03
CA ARG A 140 21.97 0.98 6.33
C ARG A 140 20.55 1.11 6.88
N ILE A 141 19.69 0.22 6.45
CA ILE A 141 18.35 0.03 6.97
C ILE A 141 18.29 -1.37 7.58
N THR A 142 17.81 -1.48 8.81
CA THR A 142 17.51 -2.78 9.43
C THR A 142 16.00 -2.97 9.48
N VAL A 143 15.53 -4.17 9.17
CA VAL A 143 14.12 -4.56 9.24
C VAL A 143 13.99 -5.91 9.94
N VAL A 144 13.03 -6.03 10.87
CA VAL A 144 12.62 -7.31 11.46
C VAL A 144 11.30 -7.72 10.83
N TYR A 145 11.21 -8.92 10.28
CA TYR A 145 10.06 -9.36 9.51
C TYR A 145 9.75 -10.85 9.68
N ASN A 146 8.48 -11.22 9.48
CA ASN A 146 8.09 -12.62 9.37
C ASN A 146 8.12 -13.05 7.89
N PRO A 147 8.94 -14.03 7.50
CA PRO A 147 9.05 -14.46 6.12
C PRO A 147 7.74 -15.01 5.54
N GLN A 148 6.85 -15.56 6.35
CA GLN A 148 5.54 -16.04 5.88
C GLN A 148 4.63 -14.88 5.42
N ASN A 149 4.80 -13.68 6.00
CA ASN A 149 3.95 -12.53 5.71
C ASN A 149 4.59 -11.55 4.72
N SER A 150 5.91 -11.38 4.79
CA SER A 150 6.58 -10.21 4.21
C SER A 150 7.72 -10.55 3.24
N HIS A 151 7.95 -11.85 2.91
CA HIS A 151 9.05 -12.27 2.04
C HIS A 151 9.12 -11.51 0.70
N GLY A 152 7.98 -11.40 0.00
CA GLY A 152 7.91 -10.70 -1.28
C GLY A 152 8.24 -9.21 -1.16
N LEU A 153 7.74 -8.54 -0.10
CA LEU A 153 8.03 -7.13 0.17
C LEU A 153 9.53 -6.93 0.47
N ILE A 154 10.15 -7.83 1.25
CA ILE A 154 11.57 -7.73 1.60
C ILE A 154 12.46 -7.94 0.38
N LYS A 155 12.08 -8.84 -0.54
CA LYS A 155 12.80 -9.00 -1.82
C LYS A 155 12.81 -7.70 -2.64
N LEU A 156 11.66 -7.05 -2.79
CA LEU A 156 11.55 -5.75 -3.46
C LEU A 156 12.37 -4.67 -2.72
N ALA A 157 12.34 -4.69 -1.38
CA ALA A 157 13.10 -3.75 -0.56
C ALA A 157 14.61 -3.92 -0.71
N GLN A 158 15.11 -5.15 -0.84
CA GLN A 158 16.53 -5.44 -1.11
C GLN A 158 16.98 -4.85 -2.46
N GLU A 159 16.14 -4.96 -3.49
CA GLU A 159 16.41 -4.36 -4.80
C GLU A 159 16.39 -2.82 -4.72
N ALA A 160 15.38 -2.26 -4.06
CA ALA A 160 15.25 -0.81 -3.86
C ALA A 160 16.44 -0.23 -3.09
N ALA A 161 16.90 -0.90 -2.03
CA ALA A 161 18.06 -0.50 -1.26
C ALA A 161 19.34 -0.49 -2.10
N ARG A 162 19.63 -1.59 -2.82
CA ARG A 162 20.80 -1.67 -3.72
C ARG A 162 20.81 -0.56 -4.76
N ASN A 163 19.68 -0.30 -5.41
CA ASN A 163 19.54 0.73 -6.44
C ASN A 163 19.75 2.14 -5.90
N GLN A 164 19.57 2.34 -4.59
CA GLN A 164 19.77 3.62 -3.91
C GLN A 164 21.08 3.71 -3.13
N GLY A 165 21.96 2.71 -3.24
CA GLY A 165 23.25 2.67 -2.54
C GLY A 165 23.09 2.50 -1.02
N LEU A 166 22.04 1.77 -0.58
CA LEU A 166 21.77 1.43 0.81
C LEU A 166 22.00 -0.05 1.04
N ASP A 167 22.46 -0.41 2.25
CA ASP A 167 22.47 -1.77 2.75
C ASP A 167 21.15 -2.06 3.47
N LEU A 168 20.48 -3.17 3.13
CA LEU A 168 19.29 -3.63 3.83
C LEU A 168 19.60 -4.90 4.62
N GLN A 169 19.67 -4.76 5.95
CA GLN A 169 19.80 -5.88 6.87
C GLN A 169 18.40 -6.41 7.26
N ALA A 170 18.02 -7.53 6.69
CA ALA A 170 16.74 -8.18 6.96
C ALA A 170 16.89 -9.31 8.00
N LEU A 171 16.23 -9.17 9.14
CA LEU A 171 16.29 -10.09 10.28
C LEU A 171 14.98 -10.86 10.40
N GLU A 172 15.01 -12.16 10.19
CA GLU A 172 13.84 -13.03 10.26
C GLU A 172 13.41 -13.31 11.69
N ALA A 173 12.09 -13.25 11.93
CA ALA A 173 11.45 -13.67 13.17
C ALA A 173 10.10 -14.33 12.88
N ALA A 174 9.90 -15.55 13.36
CA ALA A 174 8.67 -16.30 13.12
C ALA A 174 7.57 -16.02 14.16
N ASP A 175 7.94 -15.43 15.30
CA ASP A 175 7.05 -15.17 16.43
C ASP A 175 7.46 -13.90 17.19
N LEU A 176 6.64 -13.52 18.16
CA LEU A 176 6.84 -12.33 19.00
C LEU A 176 8.17 -12.41 19.80
N ALA A 177 8.48 -13.55 20.39
CA ALA A 177 9.71 -13.72 21.18
C ALA A 177 10.97 -13.63 20.29
N GLY A 178 10.90 -14.20 19.09
CA GLY A 178 11.93 -14.03 18.07
C GLY A 178 12.08 -12.58 17.64
N ALA A 179 10.98 -11.86 17.44
CA ALA A 179 11.00 -10.46 17.09
C ALA A 179 11.69 -9.61 18.16
N VAL A 180 11.38 -9.80 19.44
CA VAL A 180 12.08 -9.10 20.55
C VAL A 180 13.58 -9.29 20.45
N ARG A 181 14.08 -10.54 20.36
CA ARG A 181 15.52 -10.83 20.25
C ARG A 181 16.17 -10.18 19.03
N ARG A 182 15.46 -10.14 17.89
CA ARG A 182 15.97 -9.50 16.66
C ARG A 182 16.05 -7.98 16.80
N TYR A 183 15.08 -7.35 17.45
CA TYR A 183 15.17 -5.91 17.74
C TYR A 183 16.30 -5.59 18.72
N GLU A 184 16.50 -6.37 19.77
CA GLU A 184 17.66 -6.22 20.66
C GLU A 184 18.99 -6.32 19.91
N GLN A 185 19.12 -7.31 19.01
CA GLN A 185 20.28 -7.47 18.13
C GLN A 185 20.44 -6.23 17.20
N ALA A 186 19.36 -5.75 16.60
CA ALA A 186 19.36 -4.58 15.71
C ALA A 186 19.84 -3.34 16.46
N PHE A 187 19.31 -3.07 17.65
CA PHE A 187 19.71 -1.93 18.46
C PHE A 187 21.16 -2.03 18.95
N ALA A 188 21.65 -3.22 19.29
CA ALA A 188 23.04 -3.41 19.73
C ALA A 188 24.06 -3.12 18.61
N ALA A 189 23.68 -3.34 17.36
CA ALA A 189 24.55 -3.17 16.19
C ALA A 189 24.39 -1.79 15.49
N ALA A 190 23.40 -0.98 15.88
CA ALA A 190 23.05 0.24 15.17
C ALA A 190 23.99 1.41 15.49
N ASP A 191 24.40 2.15 14.47
CA ASP A 191 25.02 3.49 14.55
C ASP A 191 23.97 4.54 14.12
N ASN A 192 23.54 5.38 15.07
CA ASN A 192 22.48 6.37 14.84
C ASN A 192 22.81 7.45 13.80
N ARG A 193 24.07 7.56 13.37
CA ARG A 193 24.51 8.51 12.32
C ARG A 193 24.26 7.98 10.91
N TYR A 194 24.22 6.66 10.73
CA TYR A 194 24.22 6.02 9.41
C TYR A 194 23.12 4.98 9.26
N ASP A 195 22.41 4.62 10.32
CA ASP A 195 21.44 3.54 10.34
C ASP A 195 20.04 4.07 10.63
N ALA A 196 19.04 3.34 10.11
CA ALA A 196 17.64 3.53 10.46
C ALA A 196 16.95 2.16 10.60
N LEU A 197 15.88 2.10 11.41
CA LEU A 197 15.08 0.91 11.60
C LEU A 197 13.74 1.06 10.90
N TRP A 198 13.37 0.07 10.08
CA TRP A 198 12.09 0.01 9.39
C TRP A 198 11.09 -0.88 10.13
N LEU A 199 9.89 -0.36 10.38
CA LEU A 199 8.75 -1.10 10.91
C LEU A 199 7.76 -1.38 9.77
N PRO A 200 7.76 -2.61 9.19
CA PRO A 200 6.83 -2.97 8.13
C PRO A 200 5.41 -3.21 8.69
N GLN A 201 4.43 -3.37 7.79
CA GLN A 201 3.07 -3.80 8.18
C GLN A 201 3.03 -5.31 8.42
N ASP A 202 3.64 -5.75 9.51
CA ASP A 202 3.75 -7.15 9.91
C ASP A 202 3.36 -7.31 11.39
N ASN A 203 2.14 -7.75 11.65
CA ASN A 203 1.59 -7.86 13.02
C ASN A 203 2.34 -8.89 13.90
N THR A 204 3.14 -9.78 13.32
CA THR A 204 3.98 -10.72 14.10
C THR A 204 5.21 -10.02 14.66
N THR A 205 5.82 -9.14 13.89
CA THR A 205 7.09 -8.50 14.25
C THR A 205 6.94 -7.04 14.66
N VAL A 206 5.77 -6.44 14.44
CA VAL A 206 5.43 -5.07 14.87
C VAL A 206 4.11 -5.11 15.65
N ASP A 207 4.11 -5.88 16.75
CA ASP A 207 2.97 -5.90 17.68
C ASP A 207 2.84 -4.57 18.40
N GLU A 208 1.62 -3.98 18.37
CA GLU A 208 1.36 -2.64 18.90
C GLU A 208 1.41 -2.54 20.42
N ALA A 209 1.22 -3.66 21.13
CA ALA A 209 1.16 -3.69 22.60
C ALA A 209 2.53 -3.94 23.23
N ILE A 210 3.39 -4.70 22.58
CA ILE A 210 4.67 -5.15 23.13
C ILE A 210 5.85 -4.59 22.35
N ILE A 211 5.91 -4.86 21.04
CA ILE A 211 7.07 -4.48 20.21
C ILE A 211 7.14 -2.97 20.03
N LEU A 212 6.05 -2.34 19.61
CA LEU A 212 6.09 -0.91 19.28
C LEU A 212 6.52 -0.03 20.45
N PRO A 213 6.01 -0.18 21.68
CA PRO A 213 6.48 0.59 22.84
C PRO A 213 7.96 0.35 23.16
N MET A 214 8.43 -0.91 23.08
CA MET A 214 9.83 -1.26 23.29
C MET A 214 10.74 -0.57 22.26
N VAL A 215 10.40 -0.68 20.98
CA VAL A 215 11.18 -0.10 19.88
C VAL A 215 11.21 1.43 19.97
N LEU A 216 10.08 2.07 20.29
CA LEU A 216 10.02 3.53 20.48
C LEU A 216 10.92 3.99 21.61
N LYS A 217 10.91 3.29 22.75
CA LYS A 217 11.76 3.61 23.90
C LYS A 217 13.25 3.48 23.55
N GLU A 218 13.66 2.38 22.94
CA GLU A 218 15.06 2.15 22.56
C GLU A 218 15.55 3.12 21.48
N SER A 219 14.70 3.39 20.47
CA SER A 219 14.96 4.40 19.44
C SER A 219 15.20 5.78 20.06
N TRP A 220 14.31 6.21 20.97
CA TRP A 220 14.45 7.48 21.66
C TRP A 220 15.76 7.56 22.46
N ASN A 221 16.04 6.56 23.29
CA ASN A 221 17.25 6.53 24.14
C ASN A 221 18.55 6.58 23.32
N ARG A 222 18.53 6.06 22.10
CA ARG A 222 19.72 5.98 21.23
C ARG A 222 19.73 7.04 20.12
N SER A 223 18.70 7.88 20.04
CA SER A 223 18.48 8.80 18.92
C SER A 223 18.58 8.10 17.56
N LEU A 224 18.12 6.83 17.47
CA LEU A 224 18.12 6.04 16.23
C LEU A 224 16.86 6.35 15.43
N PRO A 225 16.95 6.80 14.17
CA PRO A 225 15.79 7.01 13.33
C PRO A 225 14.99 5.73 13.09
N ILE A 226 13.68 5.77 13.31
CA ILE A 226 12.76 4.70 12.91
C ILE A 226 11.70 5.24 12.00
N PHE A 227 11.29 4.45 11.02
CA PHE A 227 10.26 4.80 10.06
C PHE A 227 9.32 3.62 9.80
N SER A 228 8.15 3.90 9.24
CA SER A 228 7.08 2.90 9.15
C SER A 228 6.23 3.07 7.88
N SER A 229 5.30 2.14 7.71
CA SER A 229 4.23 2.19 6.72
C SER A 229 2.85 2.45 7.36
N SER A 230 2.83 2.99 8.60
CA SER A 230 1.62 3.28 9.37
C SER A 230 1.65 4.69 9.95
N MET A 231 0.65 5.51 9.61
CA MET A 231 0.45 6.83 10.21
C MET A 231 0.28 6.77 11.73
N LEU A 232 -0.38 5.70 12.25
CA LEU A 232 -0.58 5.52 13.69
C LEU A 232 0.74 5.35 14.44
N HIS A 233 1.74 4.74 13.83
CA HIS A 233 3.08 4.63 14.42
C HIS A 233 3.73 6.01 14.54
N VAL A 234 3.55 6.89 13.55
CA VAL A 234 4.08 8.27 13.59
C VAL A 234 3.42 9.07 14.71
N LYS A 235 2.11 8.93 14.88
CA LYS A 235 1.37 9.53 16.01
C LYS A 235 1.94 9.07 17.37
N LYS A 236 2.43 7.84 17.47
CA LYS A 236 3.04 7.25 18.69
C LYS A 236 4.52 7.62 18.88
N GLY A 237 5.20 8.20 17.88
CA GLY A 237 6.60 8.66 18.02
C GLY A 237 7.58 8.15 16.97
N VAL A 238 7.16 7.38 15.97
CA VAL A 238 7.98 7.03 14.79
C VAL A 238 8.28 8.30 14.00
N LEU A 239 9.48 8.45 13.46
CA LEU A 239 9.94 9.65 12.75
C LEU A 239 9.01 10.03 11.58
N PHE A 240 8.83 9.12 10.65
CA PHE A 240 7.92 9.33 9.52
C PHE A 240 7.33 8.02 9.02
N ALA A 241 6.27 8.12 8.22
CA ALA A 241 5.73 7.01 7.46
C ALA A 241 5.22 7.48 6.10
N LEU A 242 5.25 6.57 5.13
CA LEU A 242 4.36 6.60 3.98
C LEU A 242 3.19 5.67 4.26
N TYR A 243 1.97 6.11 3.96
CA TYR A 243 0.76 5.34 4.23
C TYR A 243 -0.24 5.49 3.06
N PRO A 244 -1.20 4.57 2.90
CA PRO A 244 -2.10 4.57 1.75
C PRO A 244 -2.90 5.86 1.59
N ASN A 245 -2.93 6.40 0.36
CA ASN A 245 -3.99 7.26 -0.10
C ASN A 245 -5.11 6.36 -0.64
N ASN A 246 -6.12 6.09 0.20
CA ASN A 246 -7.16 5.11 -0.11
C ASN A 246 -7.96 5.48 -1.37
N PHE A 247 -8.25 6.76 -1.57
CA PHE A 247 -8.98 7.24 -2.75
C PHE A 247 -8.17 6.97 -4.03
N GLU A 248 -6.89 7.34 -4.05
CA GLU A 248 -6.02 7.08 -5.20
C GLU A 248 -5.75 5.58 -5.41
N LEU A 249 -5.66 4.79 -4.34
CA LEU A 249 -5.62 3.33 -4.44
C LEU A 249 -6.86 2.80 -5.17
N GLY A 250 -8.03 3.35 -4.87
CA GLY A 250 -9.27 3.01 -5.56
C GLY A 250 -9.20 3.30 -7.06
N ARG A 251 -8.68 4.45 -7.45
CA ARG A 251 -8.47 4.82 -8.85
C ARG A 251 -7.48 3.88 -9.56
N GLU A 252 -6.37 3.55 -8.91
CA GLU A 252 -5.39 2.60 -9.46
C GLU A 252 -5.99 1.20 -9.64
N LEU A 253 -6.81 0.72 -8.70
CA LEU A 253 -7.49 -0.57 -8.80
C LEU A 253 -8.52 -0.58 -9.93
N ALA A 254 -9.22 0.53 -10.15
CA ALA A 254 -10.15 0.69 -11.27
C ALA A 254 -9.42 0.64 -12.62
N ASN A 255 -8.30 1.35 -12.77
CA ASN A 255 -7.46 1.30 -13.96
C ASN A 255 -6.97 -0.12 -14.24
N LEU A 256 -6.48 -0.82 -13.21
CA LEU A 256 -6.05 -2.20 -13.35
C LEU A 256 -7.21 -3.13 -13.74
N ALA A 257 -8.42 -2.91 -13.20
CA ALA A 257 -9.59 -3.67 -13.57
C ALA A 257 -10.02 -3.44 -15.04
N VAL A 258 -9.95 -2.20 -15.50
CA VAL A 258 -10.22 -1.83 -16.91
C VAL A 258 -9.19 -2.44 -17.85
N ASP A 259 -7.91 -2.42 -17.50
CA ASP A 259 -6.83 -3.05 -18.27
C ASP A 259 -7.11 -4.56 -18.44
N VAL A 260 -7.49 -5.24 -17.33
CA VAL A 260 -7.86 -6.67 -17.33
C VAL A 260 -9.07 -6.93 -18.23
N LEU A 261 -10.12 -6.12 -18.14
CA LEU A 261 -11.33 -6.25 -18.96
C LEU A 261 -11.03 -6.06 -20.46
N ASN A 262 -10.03 -5.24 -20.79
CA ASN A 262 -9.54 -5.03 -22.16
C ASN A 262 -8.55 -6.09 -22.64
N GLY A 263 -8.27 -7.12 -21.84
CA GLY A 263 -7.34 -8.20 -22.17
C GLY A 263 -5.87 -7.88 -21.96
N ASP A 264 -5.54 -6.76 -21.33
CA ASP A 264 -4.16 -6.44 -20.95
C ASP A 264 -3.75 -7.27 -19.72
N ASN A 265 -2.80 -8.17 -19.93
CA ASN A 265 -2.28 -9.07 -18.93
C ASN A 265 -0.83 -8.74 -18.51
N THR A 266 -0.36 -7.54 -18.78
CA THR A 266 1.05 -7.15 -18.51
C THR A 266 1.36 -7.02 -17.03
N ARG A 267 0.39 -6.56 -16.23
CA ARG A 267 0.54 -6.42 -14.77
C ARG A 267 0.09 -7.69 -14.07
N GLN A 268 1.03 -8.55 -13.71
CA GLN A 268 0.82 -9.77 -12.92
C GLN A 268 1.30 -9.57 -11.48
N GLY A 269 0.80 -10.40 -10.56
CA GLY A 269 1.18 -10.37 -9.16
C GLY A 269 0.54 -9.23 -8.36
N LEU A 270 0.90 -9.16 -7.09
CA LEU A 270 0.57 -8.06 -6.20
C LEU A 270 1.68 -7.01 -6.25
N ASN A 271 1.33 -5.82 -6.71
CA ASN A 271 2.24 -4.70 -6.81
C ASN A 271 2.24 -3.85 -5.53
N PRO A 272 3.38 -3.30 -5.09
CA PRO A 272 3.42 -2.40 -3.96
C PRO A 272 2.70 -1.09 -4.28
N LEU A 273 2.17 -0.44 -3.23
CA LEU A 273 1.42 0.81 -3.34
C LEU A 273 2.33 1.98 -3.72
N ARG A 274 1.94 2.73 -4.75
CA ARG A 274 2.64 3.96 -5.16
C ARG A 274 1.89 5.24 -4.79
N SER A 275 0.58 5.19 -4.71
CA SER A 275 -0.26 6.31 -4.27
C SER A 275 -0.27 6.42 -2.76
N VAL A 276 0.70 7.13 -2.22
CA VAL A 276 0.94 7.26 -0.79
C VAL A 276 0.75 8.70 -0.32
N ARG A 277 0.41 8.83 0.97
CA ARG A 277 0.53 10.05 1.75
C ARG A 277 1.68 9.91 2.73
N SER A 278 2.16 11.02 3.24
CA SER A 278 3.28 11.11 4.16
C SER A 278 2.88 11.69 5.51
N ALA A 279 3.45 11.12 6.59
CA ALA A 279 3.33 11.67 7.93
C ALA A 279 4.69 11.85 8.58
N LEU A 280 4.84 12.91 9.38
CA LEU A 280 6.05 13.25 10.11
C LEU A 280 5.74 13.46 11.60
N ASN A 281 6.63 12.96 12.48
CA ASN A 281 6.65 13.38 13.88
C ASN A 281 7.78 14.39 14.08
N TRP A 282 7.41 15.66 14.20
CA TRP A 282 8.40 16.75 14.33
C TRP A 282 9.15 16.72 15.66
N ARG A 283 8.55 16.20 16.74
CA ARG A 283 9.25 16.02 18.04
C ARG A 283 10.38 15.01 17.92
N THR A 284 10.09 13.89 17.28
CA THR A 284 11.10 12.86 17.01
C THR A 284 12.15 13.38 16.05
N ALA A 285 11.77 14.12 15.01
CA ALA A 285 12.73 14.76 14.10
C ALA A 285 13.71 15.68 14.85
N ASN A 286 13.19 16.57 15.70
CA ASN A 286 14.03 17.44 16.51
C ASN A 286 14.92 16.68 17.51
N HIS A 287 14.38 15.62 18.13
CA HIS A 287 15.14 14.80 19.09
C HIS A 287 16.37 14.14 18.46
N ILE A 288 16.26 13.67 17.22
CA ILE A 288 17.38 13.06 16.49
C ILE A 288 18.25 14.10 15.74
N GLY A 289 18.02 15.39 15.97
CA GLY A 289 18.80 16.47 15.39
C GLY A 289 18.41 16.90 13.97
N LEU A 290 17.26 16.43 13.46
CA LEU A 290 16.71 16.89 12.19
C LEU A 290 15.93 18.21 12.40
N ASN A 291 16.64 19.33 12.23
CA ASN A 291 16.02 20.64 12.29
C ASN A 291 15.33 20.97 10.96
N LEU A 292 14.10 20.47 10.79
CA LEU A 292 13.30 20.75 9.61
C LEU A 292 12.65 22.11 9.74
N ASP A 293 12.96 23.01 8.81
CA ASP A 293 12.29 24.32 8.74
C ASP A 293 10.79 24.16 8.41
N PRO A 294 9.94 25.17 8.71
CA PRO A 294 8.50 25.07 8.47
C PRO A 294 8.12 24.82 7.00
N GLY A 295 8.98 25.19 6.03
CA GLY A 295 8.77 24.91 4.61
C GLY A 295 8.89 23.41 4.33
N ARG A 296 9.94 22.78 4.84
CA ARG A 296 10.15 21.33 4.71
C ARG A 296 9.11 20.50 5.44
N GLN A 297 8.64 20.98 6.60
CA GLN A 297 7.56 20.31 7.34
C GLN A 297 6.25 20.29 6.52
N ARG A 298 5.92 21.39 5.83
CA ARG A 298 4.70 21.47 4.99
C ARG A 298 4.68 20.52 3.79
N ASN A 299 5.79 19.86 3.48
CA ASN A 299 5.83 18.83 2.44
C ASN A 299 5.24 17.48 2.89
N PHE A 300 4.83 17.37 4.17
CA PHE A 300 4.15 16.19 4.69
C PHE A 300 2.64 16.43 4.75
N ASP A 301 1.86 15.41 4.37
CA ASP A 301 0.39 15.49 4.39
C ASP A 301 -0.16 15.58 5.82
N THR A 302 0.57 15.00 6.79
CA THR A 302 0.17 15.00 8.20
C THR A 302 1.40 15.19 9.10
N ILE A 303 1.25 16.01 10.14
CA ILE A 303 2.33 16.30 11.10
C ILE A 303 1.85 15.99 12.52
N PHE A 304 2.70 15.34 13.31
CA PHE A 304 2.44 15.02 14.72
C PHE A 304 3.53 15.59 15.64
N PRO A 305 3.15 15.97 16.89
CA PRO A 305 1.76 16.23 17.30
C PRO A 305 1.15 17.32 16.43
N GLU A 306 -0.18 17.33 16.35
CA GLU A 306 -0.89 18.43 15.69
C GLU A 306 -0.50 19.75 16.33
N PRO A 307 -0.31 20.84 15.55
CA PRO A 307 0.10 22.14 16.06
C PRO A 307 -0.89 22.75 17.02
#